data_d1a0c67dffdc9c9728beff4b2f370aa8
#
_entry.id   d1a0c67dffdc9c9728beff4b2f370aa8
#
_cell.length_a   1.000
_cell.length_b   1.000
_cell.length_c   1.000
_cell.angle_alpha   90.00
_cell.angle_beta   90.00
_cell.angle_gamma   90.00
#
_symmetry.space_group_name_H-M   'P 1'
#
loop_
_entity.id
_entity.type
_entity.pdbx_description
1 polymer ?
#
loop_
_entity_poly.entity_id
_entity_poly.type
_entity_poly.pdbx_seq_one_letter_code
_entity_poly.pdbx_strand_id
1 'polypeptide(L)'
;FDFTSDKKVKEGFIKVTSETLFNDEQGYGYDLQPAWDGKSNQPFFFSVNVPDGNYKVTVTLGSKDSAGNTTVRAESRRLFIENLPTKKGEMITESFTVNKRNMKISEREKVKIKAREKNKLNWDDKLTLEFNGDAPRITSLAIERADKVPTIFLCGNSTVVDYDNEPWAAWGQMFPRWFTDQVAIANYAESGESANTFIGKHQIGRA
;
A
#
# COMPACT_ATOMS: atom_id res chain seq x y z
N PHE A 1 10.92 5.97 -8.23
CA PHE A 1 10.34 7.32 -8.21
C PHE A 1 11.17 8.22 -7.30
N ASP A 2 11.46 9.43 -7.76
CA ASP A 2 12.26 10.47 -7.06
C ASP A 2 11.33 11.66 -6.76
N PHE A 3 11.07 11.91 -5.49
CA PHE A 3 10.19 12.98 -4.98
C PHE A 3 10.98 14.23 -4.56
N THR A 4 12.30 14.24 -4.69
CA THR A 4 13.11 15.39 -4.29
C THR A 4 12.88 16.59 -5.21
N SER A 5 13.21 17.80 -4.75
CA SER A 5 13.22 19.01 -5.59
C SER A 5 14.49 19.15 -6.43
N ASP A 6 15.44 18.21 -6.29
CA ASP A 6 16.72 18.26 -6.99
C ASP A 6 16.53 18.18 -8.51
N LYS A 7 17.27 18.98 -9.27
CA LYS A 7 17.23 18.96 -10.75
C LYS A 7 17.77 17.64 -11.33
N LYS A 8 18.74 17.02 -10.65
CA LYS A 8 19.34 15.75 -11.07
C LYS A 8 18.56 14.61 -10.46
N VAL A 9 17.90 13.83 -11.30
CA VAL A 9 17.18 12.61 -10.90
C VAL A 9 18.18 11.51 -10.64
N LYS A 10 17.93 10.71 -9.60
CA LYS A 10 18.70 9.48 -9.32
C LYS A 10 18.59 8.53 -10.54
N GLU A 11 19.70 7.93 -10.93
CA GLU A 11 19.75 6.99 -12.05
C GLU A 11 18.73 5.83 -11.83
N GLY A 12 17.97 5.51 -12.88
CA GLY A 12 16.92 4.48 -12.83
C GLY A 12 15.62 4.93 -12.15
N PHE A 13 15.52 6.18 -11.67
CA PHE A 13 14.30 6.72 -11.06
C PHE A 13 13.54 7.63 -12.01
N ILE A 14 12.24 7.68 -11.85
CA ILE A 14 11.34 8.61 -12.53
C ILE A 14 11.11 9.81 -11.63
N LYS A 15 11.24 11.03 -12.17
CA LYS A 15 10.96 12.25 -11.42
C LYS A 15 9.47 12.39 -11.16
N VAL A 16 9.12 12.67 -9.90
CA VAL A 16 7.75 12.99 -9.48
C VAL A 16 7.67 14.47 -9.12
N THR A 17 6.68 15.15 -9.68
CA THR A 17 6.35 16.55 -9.37
C THR A 17 4.87 16.62 -8.98
N SER A 18 4.40 17.75 -8.47
CA SER A 18 2.97 17.95 -8.17
C SER A 18 2.04 17.78 -9.39
N GLU A 19 2.59 17.78 -10.60
CA GLU A 19 1.86 17.57 -11.85
C GLU A 19 1.81 16.10 -12.26
N THR A 20 2.54 15.20 -11.56
CA THR A 20 2.56 13.76 -11.84
C THR A 20 1.29 13.12 -11.28
N LEU A 21 0.15 13.42 -11.89
CA LEU A 21 -1.13 12.84 -11.52
C LEU A 21 -1.31 11.47 -12.17
N PHE A 22 -1.94 10.55 -11.45
CA PHE A 22 -2.24 9.21 -11.98
C PHE A 22 -3.18 9.31 -13.20
N ASN A 23 -2.85 8.59 -14.25
CA ASN A 23 -3.73 8.29 -15.37
C ASN A 23 -3.38 6.91 -15.94
N ASP A 24 -4.32 6.27 -16.63
CA ASP A 24 -4.16 4.91 -17.11
C ASP A 24 -3.05 4.75 -18.16
N GLU A 25 -2.79 5.76 -18.97
CA GLU A 25 -1.75 5.74 -20.00
C GLU A 25 -0.34 5.75 -19.38
N GLN A 26 -0.13 6.61 -18.40
CA GLN A 26 1.13 6.72 -17.66
C GLN A 26 1.31 5.58 -16.66
N GLY A 27 0.21 5.13 -16.04
CA GLY A 27 0.17 4.02 -15.10
C GLY A 27 0.77 4.29 -13.72
N TYR A 28 1.06 5.54 -13.37
CA TYR A 28 1.54 5.93 -12.03
C TYR A 28 1.24 7.39 -11.73
N GLY A 29 1.25 7.77 -10.46
CA GLY A 29 1.12 9.17 -10.06
C GLY A 29 0.38 9.36 -8.75
N TYR A 30 0.22 10.63 -8.35
CA TYR A 30 -0.65 11.01 -7.24
C TYR A 30 -2.10 10.69 -7.57
N ASP A 31 -2.80 10.09 -6.61
CA ASP A 31 -4.16 9.57 -6.78
C ASP A 31 -4.99 9.82 -5.52
N LEU A 32 -6.32 9.76 -5.62
CA LEU A 32 -7.32 9.84 -4.54
C LEU A 32 -7.36 11.15 -3.74
N GLN A 33 -6.28 11.86 -3.60
CA GLN A 33 -6.11 13.13 -2.88
C GLN A 33 -5.28 14.09 -3.74
N PRO A 34 -5.27 15.40 -3.43
CA PRO A 34 -4.39 16.33 -4.11
C PRO A 34 -2.92 15.89 -4.06
N ALA A 35 -2.20 16.19 -5.13
CA ALA A 35 -0.77 15.91 -5.22
C ALA A 35 0.00 16.59 -4.08
N TRP A 36 0.97 15.88 -3.52
CA TRP A 36 1.86 16.45 -2.51
C TRP A 36 2.82 17.46 -3.14
N ASP A 37 2.95 18.62 -2.50
CA ASP A 37 3.79 19.73 -2.96
C ASP A 37 5.24 19.67 -2.44
N GLY A 38 5.61 18.59 -1.77
CA GLY A 38 6.92 18.42 -1.14
C GLY A 38 7.05 19.04 0.25
N LYS A 39 6.05 19.76 0.74
CA LYS A 39 6.09 20.53 2.00
C LYS A 39 4.85 20.36 2.89
N SER A 40 3.71 20.15 2.29
CA SER A 40 2.44 19.96 3.00
C SER A 40 2.53 18.86 4.05
N ASN A 41 1.80 19.01 5.15
CA ASN A 41 1.62 17.98 6.16
C ASN A 41 0.34 17.16 5.92
N GLN A 42 -0.35 17.39 4.82
CA GLN A 42 -1.53 16.60 4.47
C GLN A 42 -1.13 15.21 3.97
N PRO A 43 -1.94 14.18 4.27
CA PRO A 43 -1.79 12.88 3.66
C PRO A 43 -1.84 12.94 2.14
N PHE A 44 -1.13 12.05 1.49
CA PHE A 44 -1.21 11.89 0.03
C PHE A 44 -1.09 10.42 -0.35
N PHE A 45 -1.57 10.12 -1.56
CA PHE A 45 -1.56 8.79 -2.13
C PHE A 45 -0.76 8.77 -3.43
N PHE A 46 -0.06 7.67 -3.65
CA PHE A 46 0.67 7.43 -4.89
C PHE A 46 0.35 6.02 -5.38
N SER A 47 -0.20 5.93 -6.59
CA SER A 47 -0.65 4.68 -7.20
C SER A 47 0.24 4.29 -8.38
N VAL A 48 0.42 2.98 -8.58
CA VAL A 48 1.17 2.41 -9.70
C VAL A 48 0.42 1.21 -10.25
N ASN A 49 0.17 1.18 -11.56
CA ASN A 49 -0.37 0.01 -12.23
C ASN A 49 0.68 -1.09 -12.27
N VAL A 50 0.38 -2.19 -11.61
CA VAL A 50 1.23 -3.38 -11.61
C VAL A 50 0.37 -4.66 -11.64
N PRO A 51 0.83 -5.74 -12.27
CA PRO A 51 0.14 -7.03 -12.21
C PRO A 51 -0.03 -7.54 -10.78
N ASP A 52 -0.94 -8.51 -10.58
CA ASP A 52 -1.08 -9.17 -9.28
C ASP A 52 0.22 -9.87 -8.87
N GLY A 53 0.52 -9.86 -7.58
CA GLY A 53 1.70 -10.49 -7.01
C GLY A 53 2.23 -9.81 -5.76
N ASN A 54 3.37 -10.28 -5.30
CA ASN A 54 4.09 -9.66 -4.21
C ASN A 54 5.08 -8.62 -4.74
N TYR A 55 5.14 -7.48 -4.07
CA TYR A 55 6.04 -6.39 -4.42
C TYR A 55 6.84 -5.93 -3.21
N LYS A 56 8.17 -5.98 -3.33
CA LYS A 56 9.05 -5.29 -2.40
C LYS A 56 8.95 -3.80 -2.67
N VAL A 57 8.55 -3.07 -1.66
CA VAL A 57 8.48 -1.61 -1.64
C VAL A 57 9.62 -1.10 -0.78
N THR A 58 10.47 -0.26 -1.35
CA THR A 58 11.53 0.43 -0.63
C THR A 58 11.25 1.91 -0.64
N VAL A 59 11.09 2.51 0.53
CA VAL A 59 10.86 3.94 0.70
C VAL A 59 12.05 4.58 1.41
N THR A 60 12.46 5.76 0.95
CA THR A 60 13.36 6.62 1.71
C THR A 60 12.55 7.79 2.23
N LEU A 61 12.37 7.84 3.54
CA LEU A 61 11.59 8.83 4.26
C LEU A 61 12.51 9.91 4.84
N GLY A 62 12.01 11.14 4.89
CA GLY A 62 12.75 12.30 5.38
C GLY A 62 12.83 13.43 4.35
N SER A 63 13.41 14.55 4.77
CA SER A 63 13.56 15.75 3.94
C SER A 63 14.85 16.49 4.31
N LYS A 64 15.53 17.06 3.31
CA LYS A 64 16.68 17.95 3.50
C LYS A 64 16.29 19.23 4.26
N ASP A 65 15.04 19.66 4.11
CA ASP A 65 14.60 21.00 4.48
C ASP A 65 13.82 21.05 5.79
N SER A 66 13.21 19.94 6.21
CA SER A 66 12.35 19.88 7.40
C SER A 66 12.43 18.53 8.11
N ALA A 67 12.07 18.52 9.38
CA ALA A 67 11.78 17.28 10.11
C ALA A 67 10.49 16.64 9.56
N GLY A 68 10.34 15.33 9.73
CA GLY A 68 9.18 14.57 9.34
C GLY A 68 8.73 13.60 10.43
N ASN A 69 7.49 13.14 10.29
CA ASN A 69 6.93 12.00 11.00
C ASN A 69 5.98 11.31 10.04
N THR A 70 6.40 10.17 9.50
CA THR A 70 5.72 9.52 8.38
C THR A 70 5.20 8.14 8.77
N THR A 71 3.92 7.91 8.49
CA THR A 71 3.27 6.61 8.50
C THR A 71 3.05 6.17 7.05
N VAL A 72 3.37 4.91 6.73
CA VAL A 72 3.14 4.35 5.39
C VAL A 72 2.15 3.21 5.49
N ARG A 73 1.10 3.33 4.70
CA ARG A 73 0.08 2.30 4.49
C ARG A 73 0.04 1.91 3.01
N ALA A 74 -0.51 0.75 2.71
CA ALA A 74 -0.76 0.34 1.34
C ALA A 74 -2.16 -0.24 1.18
N GLU A 75 -2.74 -0.13 -0.01
CA GLU A 75 -4.04 -0.67 -0.36
C GLU A 75 -5.14 -0.13 0.60
N SER A 76 -6.08 -0.96 1.04
CA SER A 76 -7.08 -0.56 2.03
C SER A 76 -6.45 -0.37 3.41
N ARG A 77 -5.55 0.60 3.54
CA ARG A 77 -4.96 1.08 4.79
C ARG A 77 -4.17 0.03 5.59
N ARG A 78 -3.58 -0.98 4.92
CA ARG A 78 -2.68 -1.94 5.59
C ARG A 78 -1.42 -1.21 6.07
N LEU A 79 -1.11 -1.31 7.37
CA LEU A 79 -0.03 -0.58 8.03
C LEU A 79 1.32 -1.29 7.85
N PHE A 80 2.31 -0.58 7.33
CA PHE A 80 3.68 -1.08 7.17
C PHE A 80 4.70 -0.31 8.00
N ILE A 81 4.61 1.02 8.03
CA ILE A 81 5.48 1.87 8.83
C ILE A 81 4.59 2.78 9.67
N GLU A 82 4.86 2.87 10.96
CA GLU A 82 4.06 3.68 11.89
C GLU A 82 4.91 4.75 12.55
N ASN A 83 4.50 6.03 12.34
CA ASN A 83 5.06 7.19 13.05
C ASN A 83 6.59 7.24 13.05
N LEU A 84 7.23 7.03 11.88
CA LEU A 84 8.68 7.08 11.76
C LEU A 84 9.16 8.54 11.78
N PRO A 85 9.83 8.98 12.85
CA PRO A 85 10.34 10.34 12.94
C PRO A 85 11.65 10.49 12.18
N THR A 86 11.83 11.62 11.51
CA THR A 86 13.10 12.03 10.89
C THR A 86 13.44 13.46 11.26
N LYS A 87 14.72 13.72 11.54
CA LYS A 87 15.21 15.09 11.73
C LYS A 87 15.38 15.78 10.37
N LYS A 88 15.46 17.11 10.38
CA LYS A 88 15.88 17.85 9.19
C LYS A 88 17.22 17.33 8.68
N GLY A 89 17.29 16.97 7.39
CA GLY A 89 18.48 16.43 6.73
C GLY A 89 18.69 14.92 6.93
N GLU A 90 17.89 14.27 7.77
CA GLU A 90 17.94 12.81 8.00
C GLU A 90 17.08 12.08 6.97
N MET A 91 17.63 10.99 6.44
CA MET A 91 16.95 10.09 5.51
C MET A 91 17.03 8.67 6.04
N ILE A 92 15.87 8.03 6.23
CA ILE A 92 15.77 6.64 6.69
C ILE A 92 15.16 5.82 5.57
N THR A 93 15.79 4.70 5.23
CA THR A 93 15.30 3.78 4.20
C THR A 93 14.75 2.53 4.86
N GLU A 94 13.49 2.22 4.53
CA GLU A 94 12.78 1.04 4.99
C GLU A 94 12.26 0.23 3.81
N SER A 95 12.13 -1.08 4.01
CA SER A 95 11.59 -1.99 3.00
C SER A 95 10.58 -2.94 3.60
N PHE A 96 9.51 -3.19 2.85
CA PHE A 96 8.45 -4.13 3.21
C PHE A 96 7.88 -4.77 1.95
N THR A 97 7.10 -5.84 2.10
CA THR A 97 6.47 -6.51 0.95
C THR A 97 4.95 -6.37 0.99
N VAL A 98 4.40 -5.82 -0.08
CA VAL A 98 2.95 -5.69 -0.29
C VAL A 98 2.46 -6.83 -1.18
N ASN A 99 1.41 -7.53 -0.74
CA ASN A 99 0.63 -8.40 -1.61
C ASN A 99 -0.45 -7.57 -2.32
N LYS A 100 -0.29 -7.41 -3.63
CA LYS A 100 -1.26 -6.76 -4.52
C LYS A 100 -2.05 -7.83 -5.24
N ARG A 101 -3.37 -7.72 -5.25
CA ARG A 101 -4.28 -8.67 -5.86
C ARG A 101 -5.51 -7.99 -6.43
N ASN A 102 -6.19 -8.67 -7.32
CA ASN A 102 -7.53 -8.34 -7.77
C ASN A 102 -8.50 -9.52 -7.55
N MET A 103 -9.68 -9.44 -8.09
CA MET A 103 -10.69 -10.51 -7.95
C MET A 103 -10.39 -11.76 -8.78
N LYS A 104 -9.48 -11.71 -9.75
CA LYS A 104 -9.22 -12.81 -10.68
C LYS A 104 -8.33 -13.86 -10.02
N ILE A 105 -8.82 -15.10 -9.90
CA ILE A 105 -8.05 -16.24 -9.41
C ILE A 105 -7.41 -16.99 -10.60
N SER A 106 -8.20 -17.19 -11.65
CA SER A 106 -7.80 -17.86 -12.87
C SER A 106 -8.60 -17.31 -14.06
N GLU A 107 -8.39 -17.85 -15.27
CA GLU A 107 -9.20 -17.51 -16.45
C GLU A 107 -10.71 -17.77 -16.26
N ARG A 108 -11.08 -18.68 -15.38
CA ARG A 108 -12.47 -19.13 -15.18
C ARG A 108 -13.03 -18.80 -13.80
N GLU A 109 -12.21 -18.38 -12.88
CA GLU A 109 -12.60 -18.22 -11.47
C GLU A 109 -12.27 -16.83 -10.95
N LYS A 110 -13.17 -16.28 -10.16
CA LYS A 110 -13.03 -14.99 -9.48
C LYS A 110 -13.42 -15.10 -8.01
N VAL A 111 -12.74 -14.33 -7.17
CA VAL A 111 -13.15 -14.13 -5.78
C VAL A 111 -14.57 -13.55 -5.74
N LYS A 112 -15.43 -14.12 -4.92
CA LYS A 112 -16.76 -13.57 -4.68
C LYS A 112 -16.66 -12.48 -3.63
N ILE A 113 -16.69 -11.24 -4.07
CA ILE A 113 -16.71 -10.08 -3.16
C ILE A 113 -18.14 -9.61 -2.92
N LYS A 114 -18.40 -9.08 -1.72
CA LYS A 114 -19.68 -8.45 -1.37
C LYS A 114 -19.79 -7.07 -2.03
N ALA A 115 -21.01 -6.58 -2.20
CA ALA A 115 -21.23 -5.26 -2.85
C ALA A 115 -20.41 -4.13 -2.20
N ARG A 116 -20.26 -4.15 -0.88
CA ARG A 116 -19.49 -3.16 -0.10
C ARG A 116 -17.97 -3.23 -0.29
N GLU A 117 -17.46 -4.29 -0.91
CA GLU A 117 -16.01 -4.46 -1.16
C GLU A 117 -15.58 -3.99 -2.55
N LYS A 118 -16.53 -3.79 -3.46
CA LYS A 118 -16.24 -3.55 -4.89
C LYS A 118 -15.33 -2.36 -5.17
N ASN A 119 -15.38 -1.36 -4.32
CA ASN A 119 -14.62 -0.12 -4.49
C ASN A 119 -13.41 -0.04 -3.55
N LYS A 120 -13.05 -1.14 -2.90
CA LYS A 120 -11.86 -1.18 -2.04
C LYS A 120 -10.59 -1.26 -2.87
N LEU A 121 -9.56 -0.53 -2.48
CA LEU A 121 -8.25 -0.55 -3.12
C LEU A 121 -7.64 -1.95 -3.20
N ASN A 122 -7.99 -2.86 -2.29
CA ASN A 122 -7.56 -4.25 -2.35
C ASN A 122 -7.95 -5.02 -3.62
N TRP A 123 -8.91 -4.51 -4.40
CA TRP A 123 -9.53 -5.22 -5.53
C TRP A 123 -9.42 -4.48 -6.86
N ASP A 124 -8.68 -3.39 -6.91
CA ASP A 124 -8.40 -2.67 -8.15
C ASP A 124 -7.11 -3.18 -8.84
N ASP A 125 -6.74 -2.55 -9.95
CA ASP A 125 -5.57 -2.92 -10.75
C ASP A 125 -4.29 -2.15 -10.36
N LYS A 126 -4.34 -1.35 -9.28
CA LYS A 126 -3.24 -0.52 -8.82
C LYS A 126 -2.65 -1.05 -7.53
N LEU A 127 -1.38 -0.76 -7.30
CA LEU A 127 -0.77 -0.77 -5.98
C LEU A 127 -0.74 0.67 -5.48
N THR A 128 -1.53 0.94 -4.46
CA THR A 128 -1.68 2.28 -3.89
C THR A 128 -0.98 2.39 -2.54
N LEU A 129 -0.11 3.38 -2.40
CA LEU A 129 0.57 3.72 -1.15
C LEU A 129 0.00 5.02 -0.58
N GLU A 130 -0.27 5.03 0.71
CA GLU A 130 -0.65 6.20 1.49
C GLU A 130 0.53 6.64 2.36
N PHE A 131 0.89 7.91 2.26
CA PHE A 131 1.85 8.58 3.13
C PHE A 131 1.09 9.53 4.04
N ASN A 132 1.13 9.26 5.34
CA ASN A 132 0.34 9.93 6.37
C ASN A 132 1.23 10.26 7.59
N GLY A 133 0.65 10.79 8.64
CA GLY A 133 1.32 11.20 9.88
C GLY A 133 1.31 12.72 10.05
N ASP A 134 1.95 13.21 11.12
CA ASP A 134 1.93 14.65 11.45
C ASP A 134 2.68 15.50 10.42
N ALA A 135 3.68 14.92 9.77
CA ALA A 135 4.49 15.59 8.76
C ALA A 135 5.10 14.55 7.78
N PRO A 136 4.32 14.00 6.85
CA PRO A 136 4.81 12.99 5.92
C PRO A 136 5.92 13.57 5.01
N ARG A 137 7.04 12.86 4.93
CA ARG A 137 8.20 13.25 4.12
C ARG A 137 8.77 12.02 3.41
N ILE A 138 8.86 12.12 2.10
CA ILE A 138 9.44 11.08 1.24
C ILE A 138 10.44 11.70 0.26
N THR A 139 11.51 11.00 -0.01
CA THR A 139 12.50 11.35 -1.04
C THR A 139 12.52 10.36 -2.19
N SER A 140 12.32 9.08 -1.94
CA SER A 140 12.29 8.09 -3.02
C SER A 140 11.39 6.89 -2.70
N LEU A 141 10.89 6.26 -3.76
CA LEU A 141 10.08 5.05 -3.75
C LEU A 141 10.57 4.12 -4.86
N ALA A 142 10.90 2.87 -4.51
CA ALA A 142 11.14 1.79 -5.45
C ALA A 142 10.12 0.67 -5.23
N ILE A 143 9.64 0.07 -6.32
CA ILE A 143 8.68 -1.03 -6.31
C ILE A 143 9.24 -2.11 -7.23
N GLU A 144 9.51 -3.29 -6.67
CA GLU A 144 10.16 -4.40 -7.36
C GLU A 144 9.36 -5.68 -7.18
N ARG A 145 9.25 -6.49 -8.23
CA ARG A 145 8.57 -7.78 -8.17
C ARG A 145 9.26 -8.73 -7.18
N ALA A 146 8.49 -9.40 -6.29
CA ALA A 146 9.00 -10.23 -5.20
C ALA A 146 8.23 -11.56 -5.05
N ASP A 147 7.93 -12.24 -6.14
CA ASP A 147 7.09 -13.45 -6.16
C ASP A 147 7.66 -14.64 -5.36
N LYS A 148 8.97 -14.63 -5.08
CA LYS A 148 9.62 -15.69 -4.27
C LYS A 148 9.43 -15.52 -2.77
N VAL A 149 8.94 -14.36 -2.33
CA VAL A 149 8.68 -14.09 -0.92
C VAL A 149 7.46 -14.91 -0.47
N PRO A 150 7.54 -15.65 0.65
CA PRO A 150 6.42 -16.40 1.17
C PRO A 150 5.27 -15.48 1.56
N THR A 151 4.04 -15.94 1.33
CA THR A 151 2.82 -15.19 1.63
C THR A 151 2.07 -15.85 2.78
N ILE A 152 1.75 -15.08 3.82
CA ILE A 152 0.84 -15.46 4.89
C ILE A 152 -0.57 -14.98 4.51
N PHE A 153 -1.50 -15.91 4.39
CA PHE A 153 -2.90 -15.62 4.13
C PHE A 153 -3.66 -15.49 5.45
N LEU A 154 -4.32 -14.34 5.65
CA LEU A 154 -5.21 -14.11 6.78
C LEU A 154 -6.65 -14.33 6.33
N CYS A 155 -7.33 -15.24 7.00
CA CYS A 155 -8.77 -15.51 6.84
C CYS A 155 -9.47 -15.17 8.15
N GLY A 156 -10.61 -14.50 8.09
CA GLY A 156 -11.31 -14.10 9.31
C GLY A 156 -12.50 -13.19 9.04
N ASN A 157 -12.99 -12.61 10.10
CA ASN A 157 -14.15 -11.72 10.10
C ASN A 157 -13.78 -10.25 10.28
N SER A 158 -14.72 -9.43 10.78
CA SER A 158 -14.54 -8.00 11.03
C SER A 158 -13.40 -7.63 11.98
N THR A 159 -12.91 -8.56 12.80
CA THR A 159 -11.76 -8.30 13.68
C THR A 159 -10.41 -8.44 12.95
N VAL A 160 -10.41 -8.94 11.72
CA VAL A 160 -9.22 -9.21 10.90
C VAL A 160 -9.20 -8.36 9.62
N VAL A 161 -10.36 -7.97 9.09
CA VAL A 161 -10.55 -7.33 7.79
C VAL A 161 -9.77 -6.02 7.62
N ASP A 162 -9.43 -5.68 6.37
CA ASP A 162 -8.97 -4.33 6.02
C ASP A 162 -10.16 -3.37 5.91
N TYR A 163 -10.23 -2.38 6.80
CA TYR A 163 -11.24 -1.32 6.77
C TYR A 163 -10.77 -0.14 5.92
N ASP A 164 -11.68 0.43 5.13
CA ASP A 164 -11.38 1.55 4.23
C ASP A 164 -11.41 2.90 4.93
N ASN A 165 -12.26 3.02 5.97
CA ASN A 165 -12.58 4.30 6.59
C ASN A 165 -12.25 4.30 8.08
N GLU A 166 -11.68 5.38 8.55
CA GLU A 166 -11.54 5.66 9.98
C GLU A 166 -12.91 5.94 10.62
N PRO A 167 -13.07 5.67 11.91
CA PRO A 167 -12.06 5.18 12.86
C PRO A 167 -11.88 3.66 12.90
N TRP A 168 -12.50 2.95 11.97
CA TRP A 168 -12.48 1.48 11.96
C TRP A 168 -11.10 0.94 11.62
N ALA A 169 -10.66 -0.04 12.39
CA ALA A 169 -9.43 -0.80 12.16
C ALA A 169 -9.56 -2.20 12.76
N ALA A 170 -8.81 -3.16 12.21
CA ALA A 170 -8.74 -4.52 12.74
C ALA A 170 -7.29 -4.99 12.80
N TRP A 171 -7.01 -6.04 13.59
CA TRP A 171 -5.63 -6.46 13.82
C TRP A 171 -4.94 -6.96 12.55
N GLY A 172 -5.67 -7.61 11.64
CA GLY A 172 -5.10 -8.09 10.38
C GLY A 172 -4.61 -6.96 9.49
N GLN A 173 -5.28 -5.80 9.51
CA GLN A 173 -4.87 -4.59 8.81
C GLN A 173 -3.57 -4.00 9.39
N MET A 174 -3.36 -4.15 10.70
CA MET A 174 -2.17 -3.66 11.40
C MET A 174 -1.02 -4.66 11.41
N PHE A 175 -1.28 -5.92 11.05
CA PHE A 175 -0.34 -7.04 11.18
C PHE A 175 0.91 -6.91 10.31
N PRO A 176 0.85 -6.37 9.06
CA PRO A 176 2.02 -6.27 8.18
C PRO A 176 3.21 -5.51 8.79
N ARG A 177 2.97 -4.53 9.68
CA ARG A 177 4.03 -3.73 10.30
C ARG A 177 5.06 -4.52 11.12
N TRP A 178 4.73 -5.76 11.50
CA TRP A 178 5.61 -6.63 12.29
C TRP A 178 6.55 -7.50 11.45
N PHE A 179 6.45 -7.38 10.12
CA PHE A 179 7.25 -8.17 9.19
C PHE A 179 8.14 -7.27 8.35
N THR A 180 9.31 -7.83 7.99
CA THR A 180 10.22 -7.21 7.04
C THR A 180 9.80 -7.50 5.60
N ASP A 181 10.62 -7.14 4.62
CA ASP A 181 10.43 -7.45 3.21
C ASP A 181 10.54 -8.96 2.87
N GLN A 182 10.79 -9.82 3.87
CA GLN A 182 10.92 -11.27 3.70
C GLN A 182 9.59 -12.03 3.73
N VAL A 183 8.48 -11.35 4.04
CA VAL A 183 7.14 -11.96 4.15
C VAL A 183 6.10 -11.01 3.61
N ALA A 184 5.21 -11.52 2.76
CA ALA A 184 4.00 -10.81 2.31
C ALA A 184 2.78 -11.22 3.16
N ILE A 185 1.91 -10.27 3.47
CA ILE A 185 0.64 -10.51 4.16
C ILE A 185 -0.52 -10.28 3.19
N ALA A 186 -1.29 -11.33 2.93
CA ALA A 186 -2.50 -11.29 2.11
C ALA A 186 -3.74 -11.42 3.01
N ASN A 187 -4.40 -10.30 3.30
CA ASN A 187 -5.56 -10.28 4.18
C ASN A 187 -6.85 -10.49 3.39
N TYR A 188 -7.37 -11.72 3.39
CA TYR A 188 -8.62 -12.12 2.73
C TYR A 188 -9.83 -12.11 3.67
N ALA A 189 -9.68 -11.63 4.89
CA ALA A 189 -10.77 -11.53 5.84
C ALA A 189 -11.91 -10.62 5.31
N GLU A 190 -13.13 -10.90 5.74
CA GLU A 190 -14.31 -10.08 5.43
C GLU A 190 -15.31 -10.10 6.57
N SER A 191 -15.93 -8.96 6.83
CA SER A 191 -16.91 -8.80 7.90
C SER A 191 -18.09 -9.79 7.76
N GLY A 192 -18.41 -10.47 8.85
CA GLY A 192 -19.47 -11.48 8.90
C GLY A 192 -19.06 -12.86 8.45
N GLU A 193 -17.80 -13.09 8.08
CA GLU A 193 -17.29 -14.42 7.76
C GLU A 193 -16.94 -15.22 9.03
N SER A 194 -16.91 -16.54 8.88
CA SER A 194 -16.51 -17.52 9.90
C SER A 194 -15.66 -18.61 9.27
N ALA A 195 -15.02 -19.47 10.07
CA ALA A 195 -14.27 -20.62 9.56
C ALA A 195 -15.13 -21.49 8.62
N ASN A 196 -16.39 -21.72 8.97
CA ASN A 196 -17.31 -22.52 8.15
C ASN A 196 -17.63 -21.84 6.79
N THR A 197 -17.75 -20.53 6.76
CA THR A 197 -18.02 -19.80 5.50
C THR A 197 -16.82 -19.78 4.59
N PHE A 198 -15.59 -19.74 5.12
CA PHE A 198 -14.37 -19.88 4.32
C PHE A 198 -14.19 -21.27 3.71
N ILE A 199 -14.61 -22.34 4.40
CA ILE A 199 -14.52 -23.72 3.92
C ILE A 199 -15.69 -24.05 2.97
N GLY A 200 -16.82 -23.36 3.08
CA GLY A 200 -18.01 -23.57 2.26
C GLY A 200 -17.79 -23.25 0.79
N LYS A 201 -18.55 -23.92 -0.10
CA LYS A 201 -18.47 -23.82 -1.58
C LYS A 201 -18.50 -22.38 -2.17
N HIS A 202 -18.82 -21.39 -1.35
CA HIS A 202 -18.95 -20.00 -1.81
C HIS A 202 -17.77 -19.12 -1.44
N GLN A 203 -16.80 -19.61 -0.64
CA GLN A 203 -15.70 -18.82 -0.10
C GLN A 203 -14.30 -19.41 -0.38
N ILE A 204 -14.21 -20.65 -0.88
CA ILE A 204 -12.92 -21.31 -1.21
C ILE A 204 -12.07 -20.49 -2.21
N GLY A 205 -12.67 -19.57 -2.94
CA GLY A 205 -11.93 -18.68 -3.83
C GLY A 205 -11.38 -17.41 -3.17
N ARG A 206 -11.44 -17.26 -1.83
CA ARG A 206 -10.90 -16.07 -1.13
C ARG A 206 -9.50 -16.27 -0.56
N ALA A 207 -9.00 -17.48 -0.47
CA ALA A 207 -7.70 -17.81 0.10
C ALA A 207 -6.79 -18.54 -0.90
#